data_9dee86b884d7928749f96c2fa8ed86db
#
_entry.id   9dee86b884d7928749f96c2fa8ed86db
#
_cell.length_a   1.000
_cell.length_b   1.000
_cell.length_c   1.000
_cell.angle_alpha   90.00
_cell.angle_beta   90.00
_cell.angle_gamma   90.00
#
_symmetry.space_group_name_H-M   'P 1'
#
loop_
_entity.id
_entity.type
_entity.pdbx_description
1 polymer ?
#
loop_
_entity_poly.entity_id
_entity_poly.type
_entity_poly.pdbx_seq_one_letter_code
_entity_poly.pdbx_strand_id
1 'polypeptide(L)'
;MDFGLLQYSFPITDPILKFLIILIIILSVPILSDKIRLPHLLGMILAGVLIGPNGLNLLERDSSIILSGTAGLLYIMFLSGLEIDMNDFRKNIWKSSTLGLLGFCIPMLIGTFSSIYILEFSTATSILLASMFASHTLITYPIVSKLGLAKNKAVNIAVGSTLITNMLALLVLAIIVGMSNGSLSSFFWIKLVLSFTASTLIILLVFPHIARWFFKRFRDNVSQYIFVLVIVFSGAILSQLAGIEGIIGAFMAGLALNGLIPRHSPLMNRIDFVGNAIFIPFFLIGVGMLIDYRAFTNKHTLFVAFIMTAVAILGKYLAAIITRRSFKLTSDEGTLIFGLTNSQAAATLAAVLVGYNIILGYNDAGLPIRLLNHEILNGTIIMILVTCTVASFATQRASHRIASSDQLLNQPEDISERILIPVSNPNTLDELVNFSLVLKSSKNRNGIVALSVVPIDTNDPDAGIKARKLLDRAAEAGAAADIKIKTSLRYNDNPVKGITHVLQEKKITDLILGLHDRKGLSGSF
;
A
#
# COMPACT_ATOMS: atom_id res chain seq x y z
N MET A 1 3.88 -27.01 46.52
CA MET A 1 3.96 -26.49 45.16
C MET A 1 3.14 -25.22 45.15
N ASP A 2 3.79 -24.09 45.49
CA ASP A 2 3.15 -22.79 45.37
C ASP A 2 2.99 -22.44 43.92
N PHE A 3 1.79 -22.60 43.39
CA PHE A 3 1.40 -21.93 42.17
C PHE A 3 1.38 -20.42 42.49
N GLY A 4 2.54 -19.76 42.34
CA GLY A 4 2.61 -18.33 42.36
C GLY A 4 1.65 -17.78 41.34
N LEU A 5 0.47 -17.37 41.79
CA LEU A 5 -0.43 -16.52 41.02
C LEU A 5 0.41 -15.34 40.55
N LEU A 6 0.78 -15.34 39.30
CA LEU A 6 1.46 -14.24 38.63
C LEU A 6 0.68 -12.96 38.96
N GLN A 7 1.15 -12.18 39.91
CA GLN A 7 0.66 -10.82 40.16
C GLN A 7 1.03 -10.00 38.91
N TYR A 8 0.18 -10.04 37.91
CA TYR A 8 0.31 -9.16 36.76
C TYR A 8 -0.01 -7.74 37.23
N SER A 9 1.04 -6.97 37.48
CA SER A 9 0.89 -5.51 37.62
C SER A 9 0.63 -4.92 36.22
N PHE A 10 -0.40 -4.13 36.07
CA PHE A 10 -0.61 -3.32 34.87
C PHE A 10 0.23 -2.04 34.93
N PRO A 11 0.86 -1.63 33.83
CA PRO A 11 0.92 -2.28 32.51
C PRO A 11 1.80 -3.54 32.49
N ILE A 12 1.45 -4.50 31.62
CA ILE A 12 2.18 -5.76 31.45
C ILE A 12 3.58 -5.44 30.95
N THR A 13 4.61 -5.90 31.67
CA THR A 13 6.01 -5.67 31.33
C THR A 13 6.66 -6.85 30.59
N ASP A 14 6.11 -8.07 30.76
CA ASP A 14 6.65 -9.28 30.12
C ASP A 14 6.57 -9.18 28.58
N PRO A 15 7.72 -9.29 27.86
CA PRO A 15 7.75 -9.14 26.40
C PRO A 15 6.97 -10.21 25.66
N ILE A 16 6.96 -11.46 26.18
CA ILE A 16 6.28 -12.59 25.52
C ILE A 16 4.76 -12.39 25.61
N LEU A 17 4.28 -12.00 26.78
CA LEU A 17 2.86 -11.75 26.99
C LEU A 17 2.37 -10.52 26.19
N LYS A 18 3.18 -9.45 26.10
CA LYS A 18 2.90 -8.31 25.22
C LYS A 18 2.72 -8.75 23.76
N PHE A 19 3.68 -9.52 23.27
CA PHE A 19 3.64 -10.00 21.88
C PHE A 19 2.44 -10.91 21.64
N LEU A 20 2.13 -11.82 22.59
CA LEU A 20 0.95 -12.70 22.51
C LEU A 20 -0.36 -11.90 22.44
N ILE A 21 -0.53 -10.88 23.27
CA ILE A 21 -1.71 -10.02 23.27
C ILE A 21 -1.87 -9.32 21.92
N ILE A 22 -0.79 -8.77 21.39
CA ILE A 22 -0.82 -8.12 20.06
C ILE A 22 -1.19 -9.13 18.98
N LEU A 23 -0.65 -10.35 18.99
CA LEU A 23 -1.02 -11.39 18.03
C LEU A 23 -2.49 -11.80 18.14
N ILE A 24 -3.03 -11.91 19.37
CA ILE A 24 -4.46 -12.18 19.58
C ILE A 24 -5.31 -11.06 18.97
N ILE A 25 -4.91 -9.82 19.13
CA ILE A 25 -5.59 -8.67 18.54
C ILE A 25 -5.52 -8.72 17.01
N ILE A 26 -4.34 -8.97 16.44
CA ILE A 26 -4.14 -9.10 14.99
C ILE A 26 -5.03 -10.20 14.40
N LEU A 27 -5.22 -11.27 15.13
CA LEU A 27 -6.09 -12.39 14.72
C LEU A 27 -7.58 -12.07 14.89
N SER A 28 -7.97 -11.53 16.05
CA SER A 28 -9.39 -11.40 16.41
C SER A 28 -10.07 -10.15 15.84
N VAL A 29 -9.36 -9.04 15.77
CA VAL A 29 -9.93 -7.75 15.37
C VAL A 29 -10.45 -7.74 13.92
N PRO A 30 -9.78 -8.29 12.90
CA PRO A 30 -10.35 -8.38 11.56
C PRO A 30 -11.65 -9.18 11.53
N ILE A 31 -11.70 -10.31 12.25
CA ILE A 31 -12.90 -11.19 12.34
C ILE A 31 -14.08 -10.44 12.97
N LEU A 32 -13.81 -9.68 14.04
CA LEU A 32 -14.84 -8.87 14.70
C LEU A 32 -15.28 -7.69 13.82
N SER A 33 -14.32 -7.01 13.18
CA SER A 33 -14.58 -5.87 12.30
C SER A 33 -15.47 -6.24 11.12
N ASP A 34 -15.29 -7.42 10.54
CA ASP A 34 -16.17 -7.94 9.47
C ASP A 34 -17.62 -8.11 9.93
N LYS A 35 -17.82 -8.64 11.16
CA LYS A 35 -19.17 -8.84 11.71
C LYS A 35 -19.93 -7.52 11.90
N ILE A 36 -19.23 -6.46 12.30
CA ILE A 36 -19.82 -5.14 12.55
C ILE A 36 -19.68 -4.19 11.34
N ARG A 37 -19.18 -4.70 10.21
CA ARG A 37 -18.96 -3.95 8.96
C ARG A 37 -18.03 -2.73 9.14
N LEU A 38 -17.07 -2.81 10.04
CA LEU A 38 -16.04 -1.80 10.21
C LEU A 38 -14.81 -2.14 9.35
N PRO A 39 -14.17 -1.14 8.74
CA PRO A 39 -12.88 -1.35 8.09
C PRO A 39 -11.85 -1.93 9.07
N HIS A 40 -11.12 -2.99 8.68
CA HIS A 40 -10.12 -3.67 9.53
C HIS A 40 -9.08 -2.72 10.12
N LEU A 41 -8.67 -1.71 9.32
CA LEU A 41 -7.71 -0.70 9.75
C LEU A 41 -8.20 0.08 10.98
N LEU A 42 -9.50 0.46 10.98
CA LEU A 42 -10.11 1.14 12.13
C LEU A 42 -10.19 0.22 13.33
N GLY A 43 -10.57 -1.04 13.13
CA GLY A 43 -10.59 -2.03 14.21
C GLY A 43 -9.25 -2.14 14.91
N MET A 44 -8.14 -2.21 14.15
CA MET A 44 -6.79 -2.26 14.71
C MET A 44 -6.42 -0.99 15.49
N ILE A 45 -6.76 0.19 14.96
CA ILE A 45 -6.53 1.46 15.65
C ILE A 45 -7.33 1.51 16.96
N LEU A 46 -8.62 1.15 16.92
CA LEU A 46 -9.48 1.12 18.13
C LEU A 46 -8.99 0.10 19.16
N ALA A 47 -8.51 -1.07 18.72
CA ALA A 47 -7.89 -2.02 19.63
C ALA A 47 -6.64 -1.41 20.29
N GLY A 48 -5.82 -0.67 19.53
CA GLY A 48 -4.68 0.08 20.09
C GLY A 48 -5.10 1.11 21.13
N VAL A 49 -6.21 1.84 20.91
CA VAL A 49 -6.79 2.78 21.91
C VAL A 49 -7.15 2.05 23.20
N LEU A 50 -7.82 0.90 23.06
CA LEU A 50 -8.30 0.13 24.21
C LEU A 50 -7.16 -0.42 25.06
N ILE A 51 -6.14 -1.03 24.44
CA ILE A 51 -5.03 -1.67 25.18
C ILE A 51 -3.94 -0.70 25.61
N GLY A 52 -3.89 0.48 25.00
CA GLY A 52 -2.85 1.48 25.19
C GLY A 52 -2.87 2.15 26.56
N PRO A 53 -1.82 2.97 26.85
CA PRO A 53 -1.63 3.60 28.16
C PRO A 53 -2.78 4.54 28.54
N ASN A 54 -3.46 5.11 27.56
CA ASN A 54 -4.59 6.02 27.79
C ASN A 54 -5.94 5.29 27.84
N GLY A 55 -5.99 3.98 27.49
CA GLY A 55 -7.19 3.14 27.55
C GLY A 55 -7.24 2.31 28.83
N LEU A 56 -7.25 0.97 28.66
CA LEU A 56 -7.22 0.02 29.78
C LEU A 56 -5.83 -0.09 30.46
N ASN A 57 -4.83 0.58 29.91
CA ASN A 57 -3.43 0.53 30.36
C ASN A 57 -2.88 -0.92 30.46
N LEU A 58 -3.30 -1.78 29.53
CA LEU A 58 -2.83 -3.16 29.48
C LEU A 58 -1.38 -3.23 29.01
N LEU A 59 -1.03 -2.43 28.00
CA LEU A 59 0.31 -2.38 27.42
C LEU A 59 0.83 -0.94 27.44
N GLU A 60 2.11 -0.80 27.84
CA GLU A 60 2.84 0.45 27.68
C GLU A 60 3.37 0.56 26.24
N ARG A 61 3.33 1.77 25.69
CA ARG A 61 3.92 2.07 24.37
C ARG A 61 5.43 2.22 24.52
N ASP A 62 6.12 1.10 24.70
CA ASP A 62 7.57 1.02 24.85
C ASP A 62 8.33 1.10 23.52
N SER A 63 9.66 1.05 23.60
CA SER A 63 10.54 1.08 22.43
C SER A 63 10.28 -0.05 21.43
N SER A 64 9.81 -1.22 21.89
CA SER A 64 9.52 -2.37 21.02
C SER A 64 8.30 -2.11 20.14
N ILE A 65 7.23 -1.55 20.72
CA ILE A 65 6.01 -1.18 19.99
C ILE A 65 6.30 -0.01 19.04
N ILE A 66 7.09 0.99 19.48
CA ILE A 66 7.49 2.12 18.65
C ILE A 66 8.32 1.64 17.47
N LEU A 67 9.30 0.77 17.68
CA LEU A 67 10.13 0.21 16.61
C LEU A 67 9.28 -0.56 15.60
N SER A 68 8.44 -1.48 16.10
CA SER A 68 7.58 -2.31 15.24
C SER A 68 6.58 -1.46 14.46
N GLY A 69 6.00 -0.43 15.09
CA GLY A 69 5.09 0.51 14.44
C GLY A 69 5.80 1.36 13.37
N THR A 70 7.00 1.85 13.66
CA THR A 70 7.80 2.60 12.69
C THR A 70 8.21 1.72 11.52
N ALA A 71 8.64 0.48 11.79
CA ALA A 71 8.95 -0.50 10.76
C ALA A 71 7.72 -0.76 9.88
N GLY A 72 6.54 -0.91 10.47
CA GLY A 72 5.27 -1.08 9.74
C GLY A 72 4.93 0.11 8.84
N LEU A 73 5.14 1.33 9.30
CA LEU A 73 4.94 2.55 8.52
C LEU A 73 5.88 2.61 7.31
N LEU A 74 7.17 2.34 7.52
CA LEU A 74 8.15 2.29 6.44
C LEU A 74 7.82 1.19 5.44
N TYR A 75 7.34 0.05 5.93
CA TYR A 75 6.95 -1.08 5.11
C TYR A 75 5.76 -0.77 4.19
N ILE A 76 4.70 -0.11 4.71
CA ILE A 76 3.56 0.34 3.91
C ILE A 76 4.03 1.28 2.79
N MET A 77 4.91 2.21 3.11
CA MET A 77 5.42 3.16 2.13
C MET A 77 6.28 2.48 1.06
N PHE A 78 7.11 1.52 1.46
CA PHE A 78 7.87 0.70 0.53
C PHE A 78 6.96 -0.10 -0.42
N LEU A 79 5.94 -0.79 0.11
CA LEU A 79 4.94 -1.49 -0.71
C LEU A 79 4.27 -0.54 -1.70
N SER A 80 3.87 0.65 -1.24
CA SER A 80 3.29 1.67 -2.12
C SER A 80 4.21 2.02 -3.29
N GLY A 81 5.53 2.16 -3.04
CA GLY A 81 6.52 2.40 -4.09
C GLY A 81 6.72 1.20 -5.02
N LEU A 82 6.71 -0.01 -4.47
CA LEU A 82 6.93 -1.25 -5.23
C LEU A 82 5.75 -1.60 -6.14
N GLU A 83 4.51 -1.29 -5.72
CA GLU A 83 3.30 -1.60 -6.48
C GLU A 83 2.93 -0.56 -7.53
N ILE A 84 3.55 0.61 -7.55
CA ILE A 84 3.25 1.65 -8.53
C ILE A 84 3.61 1.18 -9.94
N ASP A 85 2.72 1.46 -10.90
CA ASP A 85 3.09 1.36 -12.30
C ASP A 85 3.93 2.58 -12.70
N MET A 86 5.24 2.37 -12.90
CA MET A 86 6.19 3.44 -13.21
C MET A 86 5.87 4.17 -14.52
N ASN A 87 5.24 3.49 -15.49
CA ASN A 87 4.85 4.13 -16.74
C ASN A 87 3.67 5.07 -16.53
N ASP A 88 2.67 4.62 -15.76
CA ASP A 88 1.52 5.44 -15.42
C ASP A 88 1.86 6.56 -14.44
N PHE A 89 2.81 6.33 -13.52
CA PHE A 89 3.34 7.37 -12.64
C PHE A 89 4.00 8.51 -13.44
N ARG A 90 4.89 8.18 -14.40
CA ARG A 90 5.52 9.19 -15.28
C ARG A 90 4.49 9.97 -16.09
N LYS A 91 3.45 9.31 -16.61
CA LYS A 91 2.36 9.98 -17.33
C LYS A 91 1.55 10.92 -16.46
N ASN A 92 1.46 10.65 -15.14
CA ASN A 92 0.62 11.40 -14.20
C ASN A 92 1.40 12.36 -13.29
N ILE A 93 2.71 12.55 -13.47
CA ILE A 93 3.55 13.37 -12.59
C ILE A 93 3.03 14.80 -12.46
N TRP A 94 2.61 15.44 -13.55
CA TRP A 94 1.98 16.76 -13.53
C TRP A 94 0.70 16.80 -12.70
N LYS A 95 -0.12 15.75 -12.77
CA LYS A 95 -1.36 15.65 -11.99
C LYS A 95 -1.08 15.45 -10.52
N SER A 96 -0.08 14.63 -10.19
CA SER A 96 0.39 14.43 -8.82
C SER A 96 0.98 15.72 -8.25
N SER A 97 1.75 16.48 -9.05
CA SER A 97 2.29 17.78 -8.63
C SER A 97 1.18 18.80 -8.40
N THR A 98 0.18 18.85 -9.28
CA THR A 98 -0.96 19.75 -9.11
C THR A 98 -1.76 19.41 -7.87
N LEU A 99 -2.09 18.12 -7.64
CA LEU A 99 -2.76 17.68 -6.42
C LEU A 99 -1.91 17.97 -5.19
N GLY A 100 -0.59 17.74 -5.26
CA GLY A 100 0.34 18.00 -4.17
C GLY A 100 0.37 19.47 -3.78
N LEU A 101 0.47 20.37 -4.75
CA LEU A 101 0.41 21.83 -4.52
C LEU A 101 -0.96 22.27 -3.99
N LEU A 102 -2.05 21.83 -4.61
CA LEU A 102 -3.40 22.15 -4.13
C LEU A 102 -3.65 21.58 -2.74
N GLY A 103 -3.24 20.30 -2.52
CA GLY A 103 -3.36 19.58 -1.25
C GLY A 103 -2.48 20.17 -0.14
N PHE A 104 -1.48 20.98 -0.48
CA PHE A 104 -0.69 21.77 0.46
C PHE A 104 -1.26 23.19 0.62
N CYS A 105 -1.41 23.95 -0.46
CA CYS A 105 -1.77 25.37 -0.40
C CYS A 105 -3.17 25.60 0.17
N ILE A 106 -4.17 24.78 -0.19
CA ILE A 106 -5.55 24.99 0.28
C ILE A 106 -5.66 24.77 1.79
N PRO A 107 -5.25 23.60 2.37
CA PRO A 107 -5.26 23.43 3.81
C PRO A 107 -4.36 24.45 4.53
N MET A 108 -3.23 24.83 3.94
CA MET A 108 -2.30 25.80 4.50
C MET A 108 -2.96 27.19 4.63
N LEU A 109 -3.64 27.68 3.59
CA LEU A 109 -4.34 28.94 3.63
C LEU A 109 -5.50 28.91 4.63
N ILE A 110 -6.44 27.96 4.46
CA ILE A 110 -7.62 27.87 5.34
C ILE A 110 -7.17 27.63 6.78
N GLY A 111 -6.16 26.77 7.00
CA GLY A 111 -5.62 26.45 8.31
C GLY A 111 -4.99 27.65 9.00
N THR A 112 -4.16 28.41 8.30
CA THR A 112 -3.51 29.60 8.86
C THR A 112 -4.57 30.66 9.24
N PHE A 113 -5.52 30.94 8.35
CA PHE A 113 -6.58 31.91 8.65
C PHE A 113 -7.47 31.46 9.80
N SER A 114 -7.91 30.20 9.82
CA SER A 114 -8.76 29.69 10.92
C SER A 114 -8.01 29.66 12.26
N SER A 115 -6.73 29.33 12.24
CA SER A 115 -5.90 29.28 13.46
C SER A 115 -5.64 30.67 14.04
N ILE A 116 -5.46 31.71 13.20
CA ILE A 116 -5.27 33.08 13.67
C ILE A 116 -6.59 33.68 14.16
N TYR A 117 -7.67 33.58 13.37
CA TYR A 117 -8.92 34.33 13.62
C TYR A 117 -9.95 33.59 14.47
N ILE A 118 -9.94 32.25 14.48
CA ILE A 118 -10.92 31.46 15.25
C ILE A 118 -10.30 30.89 16.52
N LEU A 119 -9.02 30.39 16.42
CA LEU A 119 -8.34 29.81 17.57
C LEU A 119 -7.42 30.80 18.29
N GLU A 120 -7.25 32.02 17.73
CA GLU A 120 -6.44 33.11 18.31
C GLU A 120 -4.99 32.74 18.59
N PHE A 121 -4.41 31.82 17.79
CA PHE A 121 -3.03 31.41 17.95
C PHE A 121 -2.06 32.40 17.30
N SER A 122 -0.81 32.39 17.79
CA SER A 122 0.27 33.20 17.18
C SER A 122 0.50 32.83 15.72
N THR A 123 1.01 33.75 14.92
CA THR A 123 1.27 33.52 13.50
C THR A 123 2.18 32.30 13.26
N ALA A 124 3.25 32.13 14.06
CA ALA A 124 4.17 31.00 13.94
C ALA A 124 3.47 29.67 14.27
N THR A 125 2.69 29.62 15.36
CA THR A 125 1.84 28.48 15.73
C THR A 125 0.85 28.14 14.62
N SER A 126 0.17 29.16 14.07
CA SER A 126 -0.85 29.00 13.03
C SER A 126 -0.29 28.46 11.71
N ILE A 127 0.88 28.94 11.30
CA ILE A 127 1.57 28.47 10.09
C ILE A 127 2.03 27.02 10.29
N LEU A 128 2.62 26.71 11.44
CA LEU A 128 3.06 25.34 11.74
C LEU A 128 1.87 24.38 11.78
N LEU A 129 0.80 24.75 12.48
CA LEU A 129 -0.42 23.95 12.58
C LEU A 129 -1.07 23.73 11.20
N ALA A 130 -1.15 24.76 10.38
CA ALA A 130 -1.69 24.68 9.02
C ALA A 130 -0.86 23.76 8.11
N SER A 131 0.47 23.74 8.26
CA SER A 131 1.33 22.83 7.51
C SER A 131 1.05 21.35 7.87
N MET A 132 0.62 21.09 9.09
CA MET A 132 0.22 19.74 9.53
C MET A 132 -1.09 19.30 8.86
N PHE A 133 -2.06 20.20 8.67
CA PHE A 133 -3.28 19.88 7.92
C PHE A 133 -3.01 19.55 6.45
N ALA A 134 -1.96 20.13 5.90
CA ALA A 134 -1.53 19.85 4.53
C ALA A 134 -0.86 18.47 4.40
N SER A 135 -0.09 18.04 5.40
CA SER A 135 0.52 16.70 5.44
C SER A 135 -0.54 15.60 5.46
N HIS A 136 -0.20 14.41 5.00
CA HIS A 136 -1.05 13.21 5.12
C HIS A 136 -0.22 11.93 5.00
N THR A 137 -0.78 10.84 5.48
CA THR A 137 -0.17 9.51 5.43
C THR A 137 -1.11 8.54 4.73
N LEU A 138 -0.61 7.69 3.85
CA LEU A 138 -1.41 6.75 3.05
C LEU A 138 -1.88 5.53 3.86
N ILE A 139 -2.49 5.75 5.04
CA ILE A 139 -2.98 4.65 5.91
C ILE A 139 -4.00 3.77 5.20
N THR A 140 -4.81 4.35 4.31
CA THR A 140 -5.89 3.66 3.62
C THR A 140 -5.44 2.95 2.33
N TYR A 141 -4.16 3.07 1.95
CA TYR A 141 -3.61 2.43 0.77
C TYR A 141 -3.77 0.90 0.74
N PRO A 142 -3.61 0.15 1.87
CA PRO A 142 -3.86 -1.29 1.87
C PRO A 142 -5.28 -1.69 1.44
N ILE A 143 -6.29 -0.84 1.62
CA ILE A 143 -7.66 -1.10 1.13
C ILE A 143 -7.66 -1.15 -0.40
N VAL A 144 -6.98 -0.19 -1.01
CA VAL A 144 -6.87 -0.04 -2.47
C VAL A 144 -6.07 -1.19 -3.08
N SER A 145 -4.95 -1.54 -2.43
CA SER A 145 -4.07 -2.65 -2.86
C SER A 145 -4.82 -4.00 -2.82
N LYS A 146 -5.53 -4.30 -1.73
CA LYS A 146 -6.33 -5.52 -1.60
C LYS A 146 -7.42 -5.67 -2.68
N LEU A 147 -7.94 -4.56 -3.20
CA LEU A 147 -8.94 -4.55 -4.28
C LEU A 147 -8.32 -4.50 -5.69
N GLY A 148 -6.98 -4.61 -5.79
CA GLY A 148 -6.27 -4.63 -7.07
C GLY A 148 -6.21 -3.28 -7.79
N LEU A 149 -6.56 -2.18 -7.10
CA LEU A 149 -6.64 -0.84 -7.69
C LEU A 149 -5.33 -0.03 -7.62
N ALA A 150 -4.20 -0.65 -7.23
CA ALA A 150 -2.91 0.04 -7.12
C ALA A 150 -2.46 0.71 -8.44
N LYS A 151 -2.90 0.17 -9.59
CA LYS A 151 -2.64 0.74 -10.93
C LYS A 151 -3.61 1.87 -11.32
N ASN A 152 -4.65 2.10 -10.55
CA ASN A 152 -5.64 3.12 -10.89
C ASN A 152 -4.97 4.51 -10.91
N LYS A 153 -5.36 5.32 -11.90
CA LYS A 153 -4.82 6.66 -12.11
C LYS A 153 -4.99 7.59 -10.90
N ALA A 154 -6.14 7.52 -10.22
CA ALA A 154 -6.42 8.32 -9.04
C ALA A 154 -5.49 7.94 -7.88
N VAL A 155 -5.20 6.64 -7.71
CA VAL A 155 -4.25 6.14 -6.71
C VAL A 155 -2.84 6.65 -6.98
N ASN A 156 -2.37 6.53 -8.23
CA ASN A 156 -1.05 7.01 -8.62
C ASN A 156 -0.89 8.53 -8.42
N ILE A 157 -1.95 9.30 -8.72
CA ILE A 157 -1.97 10.75 -8.48
C ILE A 157 -1.90 11.04 -6.97
N ALA A 158 -2.68 10.34 -6.14
CA ALA A 158 -2.70 10.54 -4.69
C ALA A 158 -1.36 10.16 -4.05
N VAL A 159 -0.80 9.00 -4.38
CA VAL A 159 0.52 8.55 -3.88
C VAL A 159 1.63 9.53 -4.27
N GLY A 160 1.66 9.95 -5.54
CA GLY A 160 2.65 10.94 -5.99
C GLY A 160 2.49 12.30 -5.30
N SER A 161 1.25 12.74 -5.02
CA SER A 161 0.99 13.99 -4.32
C SER A 161 1.48 13.99 -2.87
N THR A 162 1.46 12.81 -2.21
CA THR A 162 1.93 12.66 -0.82
C THR A 162 3.38 13.07 -0.65
N LEU A 163 4.23 12.74 -1.62
CA LEU A 163 5.63 13.16 -1.59
C LEU A 163 5.76 14.69 -1.55
N ILE A 164 5.01 15.36 -2.41
CA ILE A 164 5.08 16.83 -2.55
C ILE A 164 4.52 17.52 -1.32
N THR A 165 3.35 17.08 -0.84
CA THR A 165 2.72 17.69 0.35
C THR A 165 3.56 17.51 1.60
N ASN A 166 4.12 16.32 1.82
CA ASN A 166 4.94 16.05 3.00
C ASN A 166 6.26 16.81 2.96
N MET A 167 6.90 16.89 1.78
CA MET A 167 8.09 17.72 1.61
C MET A 167 7.84 19.19 1.93
N LEU A 168 6.74 19.76 1.41
CA LEU A 168 6.40 21.16 1.67
C LEU A 168 6.04 21.38 3.15
N ALA A 169 5.33 20.44 3.79
CA ALA A 169 5.01 20.51 5.22
C ALA A 169 6.26 20.46 6.09
N LEU A 170 7.21 19.58 5.77
CA LEU A 170 8.50 19.51 6.47
C LEU A 170 9.37 20.73 6.24
N LEU A 171 9.27 21.33 5.04
CA LEU A 171 9.95 22.59 4.74
C LEU A 171 9.44 23.70 5.67
N VAL A 172 8.12 23.81 5.86
CA VAL A 172 7.52 24.77 6.80
C VAL A 172 7.98 24.48 8.24
N LEU A 173 7.96 23.21 8.66
CA LEU A 173 8.47 22.83 9.97
C LEU A 173 9.93 23.25 10.16
N ALA A 174 10.79 22.96 9.19
CA ALA A 174 12.21 23.34 9.23
C ALA A 174 12.41 24.86 9.31
N ILE A 175 11.58 25.64 8.57
CA ILE A 175 11.60 27.11 8.66
C ILE A 175 11.26 27.57 10.08
N ILE A 176 10.15 27.10 10.63
CA ILE A 176 9.67 27.52 11.94
C ILE A 176 10.66 27.13 13.05
N VAL A 177 11.20 25.91 13.01
CA VAL A 177 12.25 25.45 13.94
C VAL A 177 13.51 26.31 13.80
N GLY A 178 13.95 26.58 12.57
CA GLY A 178 15.11 27.43 12.29
C GLY A 178 14.92 28.87 12.77
N MET A 179 13.72 29.43 12.60
CA MET A 179 13.37 30.76 13.13
C MET A 179 13.41 30.81 14.67
N SER A 180 12.90 29.77 15.32
CA SER A 180 12.91 29.66 16.79
C SER A 180 14.32 29.54 17.37
N ASN A 181 15.24 28.91 16.64
CA ASN A 181 16.64 28.71 17.07
C ASN A 181 17.60 29.81 16.58
N GLY A 182 17.10 30.84 15.92
CA GLY A 182 17.92 31.96 15.42
C GLY A 182 18.87 31.63 14.24
N SER A 183 18.69 30.50 13.56
CA SER A 183 19.65 29.95 12.59
C SER A 183 19.13 29.88 11.14
N LEU A 184 18.54 30.95 10.60
CA LEU A 184 18.23 31.05 9.16
C LEU A 184 19.44 31.56 8.36
N SER A 185 20.38 30.70 8.10
CA SER A 185 21.46 30.98 7.17
C SER A 185 21.07 30.55 5.75
N SER A 186 21.47 31.34 4.72
CA SER A 186 21.30 30.94 3.31
C SER A 186 21.93 29.57 3.02
N PHE A 187 22.94 29.19 3.78
CA PHE A 187 23.62 27.89 3.71
C PHE A 187 22.73 26.72 4.13
N PHE A 188 21.78 26.94 5.06
CA PHE A 188 20.84 25.89 5.49
C PHE A 188 19.98 25.40 4.32
N TRP A 189 19.44 26.29 3.51
CA TRP A 189 18.60 25.96 2.35
C TRP A 189 19.37 25.20 1.28
N ILE A 190 20.57 25.66 0.98
CA ILE A 190 21.44 24.98 0.00
C ILE A 190 21.78 23.59 0.49
N LYS A 191 22.13 23.44 1.77
CA LYS A 191 22.42 22.13 2.38
C LYS A 191 21.22 21.19 2.30
N LEU A 192 20.01 21.67 2.61
CA LEU A 192 18.79 20.85 2.58
C LEU A 192 18.48 20.35 1.15
N VAL A 193 18.51 21.25 0.16
CA VAL A 193 18.26 20.88 -1.25
C VAL A 193 19.34 19.93 -1.76
N LEU A 194 20.60 20.19 -1.44
CA LEU A 194 21.71 19.35 -1.90
C LEU A 194 21.66 17.95 -1.26
N SER A 195 21.41 17.86 0.04
CA SER A 195 21.33 16.57 0.75
C SER A 195 20.12 15.76 0.30
N PHE A 196 18.96 16.41 0.05
CA PHE A 196 17.77 15.75 -0.52
C PHE A 196 18.07 15.18 -1.91
N THR A 197 18.63 16.01 -2.78
CA THR A 197 18.95 15.58 -4.15
C THR A 197 19.96 14.44 -4.13
N ALA A 198 21.00 14.54 -3.30
CA ALA A 198 21.99 13.49 -3.15
C ALA A 198 21.40 12.17 -2.65
N SER A 199 20.56 12.20 -1.59
CA SER A 199 19.92 11.00 -1.05
C SER A 199 18.99 10.36 -2.08
N THR A 200 18.20 11.15 -2.79
CA THR A 200 17.31 10.69 -3.86
C THR A 200 18.09 10.02 -4.99
N LEU A 201 19.17 10.63 -5.45
CA LEU A 201 20.02 10.05 -6.50
C LEU A 201 20.67 8.75 -6.05
N ILE A 202 21.16 8.68 -4.81
CA ILE A 202 21.72 7.44 -4.24
C ILE A 202 20.66 6.34 -4.24
N ILE A 203 19.46 6.58 -3.72
CA ILE A 203 18.41 5.59 -3.65
C ILE A 203 17.98 5.12 -5.05
N LEU A 204 17.74 6.04 -5.97
CA LEU A 204 17.20 5.69 -7.29
C LEU A 204 18.25 5.12 -8.26
N LEU A 205 19.52 5.45 -8.10
CA LEU A 205 20.58 4.98 -9.00
C LEU A 205 21.39 3.83 -8.40
N VAL A 206 21.83 3.94 -7.15
CA VAL A 206 22.74 2.95 -6.53
C VAL A 206 21.97 1.70 -6.06
N PHE A 207 20.81 1.85 -5.41
CA PHE A 207 20.05 0.71 -4.90
C PHE A 207 19.66 -0.31 -5.96
N PRO A 208 19.17 0.07 -7.16
CA PRO A 208 18.89 -0.90 -8.21
C PRO A 208 20.14 -1.64 -8.71
N HIS A 209 21.31 -1.02 -8.68
CA HIS A 209 22.56 -1.69 -9.07
C HIS A 209 22.98 -2.73 -8.04
N ILE A 210 22.94 -2.37 -6.75
CA ILE A 210 23.23 -3.31 -5.65
C ILE A 210 22.21 -4.46 -5.66
N ALA A 211 20.92 -4.16 -5.85
CA ALA A 211 19.86 -5.16 -5.86
C ALA A 211 20.01 -6.13 -7.03
N ARG A 212 20.32 -5.65 -8.24
CA ARG A 212 20.60 -6.52 -9.38
C ARG A 212 21.78 -7.44 -9.15
N TRP A 213 22.86 -6.92 -8.57
CA TRP A 213 24.03 -7.74 -8.20
C TRP A 213 23.64 -8.81 -7.17
N PHE A 214 22.91 -8.42 -6.11
CA PHE A 214 22.52 -9.32 -5.04
C PHE A 214 21.59 -10.44 -5.55
N PHE A 215 20.50 -10.10 -6.26
CA PHE A 215 19.54 -11.09 -6.78
C PHE A 215 20.14 -12.04 -7.82
N LYS A 216 21.19 -11.63 -8.54
CA LYS A 216 21.94 -12.54 -9.43
C LYS A 216 22.80 -13.52 -8.65
N ARG A 217 23.38 -13.10 -7.54
CA ARG A 217 24.33 -13.90 -6.75
C ARG A 217 23.65 -14.82 -5.75
N PHE A 218 22.59 -14.36 -5.10
CA PHE A 218 21.90 -15.06 -4.04
C PHE A 218 20.47 -15.41 -4.48
N ARG A 219 20.20 -16.72 -4.61
CA ARG A 219 18.88 -17.22 -5.05
C ARG A 219 18.01 -17.69 -3.87
N ASP A 220 18.56 -17.71 -2.66
CA ASP A 220 17.85 -18.09 -1.47
C ASP A 220 16.75 -17.09 -1.13
N ASN A 221 15.57 -17.62 -0.83
CA ASN A 221 14.35 -16.86 -0.60
C ASN A 221 14.40 -15.99 0.66
N VAL A 222 15.05 -16.48 1.72
CA VAL A 222 15.17 -15.77 3.00
C VAL A 222 16.13 -14.61 2.83
N SER A 223 17.31 -14.87 2.25
CA SER A 223 18.33 -13.84 1.99
C SER A 223 17.77 -12.72 1.10
N GLN A 224 17.00 -13.05 0.08
CA GLN A 224 16.36 -12.04 -0.79
C GLN A 224 15.37 -11.16 -0.02
N TYR A 225 14.55 -11.76 0.84
CA TYR A 225 13.59 -11.01 1.65
C TYR A 225 14.28 -10.10 2.68
N ILE A 226 15.29 -10.63 3.41
CA ILE A 226 16.08 -9.83 4.37
C ILE A 226 16.81 -8.69 3.67
N PHE A 227 17.37 -8.95 2.47
CA PHE A 227 18.02 -7.91 1.67
C PHE A 227 17.03 -6.78 1.33
N VAL A 228 15.79 -7.10 0.95
CA VAL A 228 14.75 -6.08 0.71
C VAL A 228 14.52 -5.23 1.95
N LEU A 229 14.41 -5.84 3.14
CA LEU A 229 14.28 -5.10 4.39
C LEU A 229 15.47 -4.17 4.62
N VAL A 230 16.69 -4.65 4.43
CA VAL A 230 17.91 -3.82 4.56
C VAL A 230 17.83 -2.60 3.63
N ILE A 231 17.41 -2.78 2.38
CA ILE A 231 17.25 -1.67 1.43
C ILE A 231 16.17 -0.68 1.89
N VAL A 232 15.04 -1.15 2.41
CA VAL A 232 13.97 -0.28 2.93
C VAL A 232 14.48 0.61 4.06
N PHE A 233 15.10 0.00 5.08
CA PHE A 233 15.60 0.74 6.23
C PHE A 233 16.80 1.63 5.87
N SER A 234 17.68 1.19 4.97
CA SER A 234 18.78 2.01 4.47
C SER A 234 18.25 3.26 3.74
N GLY A 235 17.21 3.11 2.91
CA GLY A 235 16.57 4.23 2.24
C GLY A 235 15.96 5.23 3.23
N ALA A 236 15.29 4.71 4.27
CA ALA A 236 14.72 5.54 5.34
C ALA A 236 15.81 6.32 6.10
N ILE A 237 16.91 5.68 6.50
CA ILE A 237 18.02 6.32 7.20
C ILE A 237 18.70 7.37 6.32
N LEU A 238 18.96 7.06 5.05
CA LEU A 238 19.55 8.03 4.11
C LEU A 238 18.71 9.30 3.97
N SER A 239 17.38 9.15 3.91
CA SER A 239 16.47 10.29 3.87
C SER A 239 16.48 11.08 5.18
N GLN A 240 16.51 10.42 6.34
CA GLN A 240 16.62 11.10 7.64
C GLN A 240 17.95 11.87 7.78
N LEU A 241 19.05 11.29 7.34
CA LEU A 241 20.36 11.98 7.30
C LEU A 241 20.35 13.20 6.37
N ALA A 242 19.52 13.17 5.33
CA ALA A 242 19.29 14.31 4.44
C ALA A 242 18.36 15.40 5.04
N GLY A 243 17.85 15.20 6.27
CA GLY A 243 16.91 16.12 6.92
C GLY A 243 15.46 15.94 6.47
N ILE A 244 15.10 14.75 5.96
CA ILE A 244 13.79 14.44 5.41
C ILE A 244 13.19 13.25 6.17
N GLU A 245 11.86 13.09 6.14
CA GLU A 245 11.24 11.92 6.76
C GLU A 245 11.69 10.61 6.10
N GLY A 246 11.99 9.60 6.94
CA GLY A 246 12.37 8.27 6.50
C GLY A 246 11.34 7.56 5.63
N ILE A 247 10.08 7.95 5.77
CA ILE A 247 8.95 7.45 4.97
C ILE A 247 9.20 7.66 3.46
N ILE A 248 9.74 8.83 3.09
CA ILE A 248 10.04 9.18 1.70
C ILE A 248 11.15 8.26 1.15
N GLY A 249 12.18 8.02 1.97
CA GLY A 249 13.25 7.10 1.59
C GLY A 249 12.80 5.67 1.40
N ALA A 250 11.93 5.18 2.28
CA ALA A 250 11.32 3.85 2.13
C ALA A 250 10.48 3.74 0.86
N PHE A 251 9.66 4.76 0.55
CA PHE A 251 8.90 4.84 -0.69
C PHE A 251 9.82 4.83 -1.93
N MET A 252 10.86 5.66 -1.93
CA MET A 252 11.83 5.71 -3.03
C MET A 252 12.59 4.40 -3.19
N ALA A 253 12.89 3.69 -2.10
CA ALA A 253 13.48 2.36 -2.16
C ALA A 253 12.53 1.36 -2.85
N GLY A 254 11.21 1.45 -2.58
CA GLY A 254 10.18 0.70 -3.30
C GLY A 254 10.17 1.00 -4.79
N LEU A 255 10.20 2.27 -5.18
CA LEU A 255 10.30 2.69 -6.57
C LEU A 255 11.57 2.18 -7.25
N ALA A 256 12.70 2.23 -6.54
CA ALA A 256 14.00 1.76 -7.04
C ALA A 256 14.00 0.25 -7.32
N LEU A 257 13.32 -0.55 -6.49
CA LEU A 257 13.22 -2.00 -6.65
C LEU A 257 12.05 -2.45 -7.53
N ASN A 258 11.13 -1.57 -7.89
CA ASN A 258 9.89 -1.85 -8.62
C ASN A 258 10.14 -2.64 -9.92
N GLY A 259 11.15 -2.26 -10.71
CA GLY A 259 11.50 -2.95 -11.95
C GLY A 259 12.24 -4.29 -11.76
N LEU A 260 12.65 -4.62 -10.52
CA LEU A 260 13.44 -5.81 -10.21
C LEU A 260 12.62 -6.90 -9.50
N ILE A 261 11.52 -6.54 -8.88
CA ILE A 261 10.62 -7.45 -8.17
C ILE A 261 9.28 -7.50 -8.93
N PRO A 262 9.07 -8.53 -9.77
CA PRO A 262 7.81 -8.67 -10.49
C PRO A 262 6.63 -8.90 -9.53
N ARG A 263 5.46 -8.34 -9.84
CA ARG A 263 4.24 -8.37 -9.00
C ARG A 263 3.77 -9.77 -8.64
N HIS A 264 3.92 -10.74 -9.53
CA HIS A 264 3.52 -12.13 -9.33
C HIS A 264 4.71 -13.03 -8.98
N SER A 265 5.78 -12.45 -8.43
CA SER A 265 6.94 -13.23 -8.02
C SER A 265 6.75 -13.84 -6.62
N PRO A 266 7.38 -14.99 -6.32
CA PRO A 266 7.37 -15.55 -4.98
C PRO A 266 7.93 -14.59 -3.91
N LEU A 267 8.86 -13.71 -4.29
CA LEU A 267 9.40 -12.69 -3.40
C LEU A 267 8.34 -11.63 -3.05
N MET A 268 7.58 -11.14 -4.05
CA MET A 268 6.51 -10.18 -3.82
C MET A 268 5.43 -10.74 -2.90
N ASN A 269 5.01 -12.00 -3.12
CA ASN A 269 4.01 -12.65 -2.26
C ASN A 269 4.47 -12.73 -0.80
N ARG A 270 5.77 -12.95 -0.54
CA ARG A 270 6.32 -12.94 0.83
C ARG A 270 6.35 -11.55 1.43
N ILE A 271 6.76 -10.56 0.64
CA ILE A 271 6.76 -9.16 1.05
C ILE A 271 5.33 -8.77 1.47
N ASP A 272 4.33 -9.06 0.65
CA ASP A 272 2.93 -8.77 0.94
C ASP A 272 2.44 -9.52 2.17
N PHE A 273 2.75 -10.81 2.29
CA PHE A 273 2.32 -11.63 3.42
C PHE A 273 2.86 -11.09 4.75
N VAL A 274 4.17 -10.89 4.86
CA VAL A 274 4.78 -10.42 6.13
C VAL A 274 4.36 -9.00 6.47
N GLY A 275 4.25 -8.13 5.45
CA GLY A 275 3.74 -6.77 5.63
C GLY A 275 2.34 -6.75 6.23
N ASN A 276 1.41 -7.49 5.64
CA ASN A 276 0.01 -7.52 6.08
C ASN A 276 -0.21 -8.34 7.36
N ALA A 277 0.62 -9.36 7.63
CA ALA A 277 0.46 -10.21 8.82
C ALA A 277 1.05 -9.58 10.09
N ILE A 278 2.13 -8.81 9.98
CA ILE A 278 2.89 -8.34 11.14
C ILE A 278 3.08 -6.82 11.12
N PHE A 279 3.83 -6.29 10.15
CA PHE A 279 4.31 -4.90 10.20
C PHE A 279 3.17 -3.87 10.20
N ILE A 280 2.21 -4.02 9.30
CA ILE A 280 1.08 -3.08 9.16
C ILE A 280 0.17 -3.09 10.40
N PRO A 281 -0.24 -4.25 10.95
CA PRO A 281 -1.00 -4.30 12.19
C PRO A 281 -0.28 -3.65 13.38
N PHE A 282 1.02 -3.91 13.58
CA PHE A 282 1.78 -3.26 14.64
C PHE A 282 1.78 -1.73 14.51
N PHE A 283 1.90 -1.21 13.30
CA PHE A 283 1.79 0.22 13.05
C PHE A 283 0.43 0.77 13.45
N LEU A 284 -0.66 0.11 13.03
CA LEU A 284 -2.02 0.59 13.29
C LEU A 284 -2.36 0.56 14.80
N ILE A 285 -1.98 -0.52 15.49
CA ILE A 285 -2.13 -0.64 16.94
C ILE A 285 -1.28 0.43 17.65
N GLY A 286 -0.02 0.61 17.23
CA GLY A 286 0.88 1.61 17.78
C GLY A 286 0.38 3.05 17.62
N VAL A 287 -0.27 3.38 16.50
CA VAL A 287 -0.98 4.66 16.30
C VAL A 287 -2.17 4.77 17.25
N GLY A 288 -2.96 3.71 17.38
CA GLY A 288 -4.09 3.68 18.32
C GLY A 288 -3.69 3.97 19.76
N MET A 289 -2.57 3.41 20.21
CA MET A 289 -2.05 3.62 21.58
C MET A 289 -1.65 5.08 21.91
N LEU A 290 -1.49 5.94 20.89
CA LEU A 290 -1.21 7.36 21.09
C LEU A 290 -2.46 8.17 21.47
N ILE A 291 -3.64 7.63 21.23
CA ILE A 291 -4.91 8.34 21.41
C ILE A 291 -5.28 8.37 22.90
N ASP A 292 -5.40 9.57 23.46
CA ASP A 292 -5.94 9.77 24.81
C ASP A 292 -7.43 10.05 24.76
N TYR A 293 -8.24 9.09 25.19
CA TYR A 293 -9.70 9.25 25.23
C TYR A 293 -10.17 10.34 26.21
N ARG A 294 -9.35 10.70 27.21
CA ARG A 294 -9.69 11.76 28.18
C ARG A 294 -9.74 13.14 27.53
N ALA A 295 -9.03 13.32 26.42
CA ALA A 295 -9.11 14.54 25.63
C ALA A 295 -10.56 14.84 25.14
N PHE A 296 -11.41 13.80 25.05
CA PHE A 296 -12.83 13.95 24.68
C PHE A 296 -13.70 14.58 25.77
N THR A 297 -13.20 14.79 26.99
CA THR A 297 -13.97 15.37 28.09
C THR A 297 -13.82 16.89 28.23
N ASN A 298 -12.76 17.50 27.69
CA ASN A 298 -12.50 18.95 27.79
C ASN A 298 -13.16 19.70 26.64
N LYS A 299 -14.12 20.60 26.95
CA LYS A 299 -14.87 21.37 25.94
C LYS A 299 -13.99 22.24 25.05
N HIS A 300 -12.95 22.87 25.61
CA HIS A 300 -12.06 23.73 24.83
C HIS A 300 -11.18 22.91 23.88
N THR A 301 -10.61 21.81 24.38
CA THR A 301 -9.86 20.86 23.54
C THR A 301 -10.72 20.27 22.42
N LEU A 302 -12.00 19.96 22.73
CA LEU A 302 -12.96 19.50 21.71
C LEU A 302 -13.26 20.57 20.65
N PHE A 303 -13.40 21.84 21.04
CA PHE A 303 -13.59 22.94 20.10
C PHE A 303 -12.37 23.11 19.18
N VAL A 304 -11.16 23.14 19.76
CA VAL A 304 -9.92 23.19 18.99
C VAL A 304 -9.83 22.00 18.03
N ALA A 305 -10.06 20.77 18.53
CA ALA A 305 -10.06 19.56 17.72
C ALA A 305 -11.10 19.59 16.58
N PHE A 306 -12.30 20.12 16.85
CA PHE A 306 -13.35 20.25 15.84
C PHE A 306 -12.92 21.19 14.72
N ILE A 307 -12.40 22.37 15.06
CA ILE A 307 -11.91 23.33 14.04
C ILE A 307 -10.75 22.74 13.23
N MET A 308 -9.75 22.16 13.91
CA MET A 308 -8.62 21.49 13.26
C MET A 308 -9.10 20.41 12.28
N THR A 309 -10.01 19.56 12.73
CA THR A 309 -10.57 18.46 11.93
C THR A 309 -11.37 18.96 10.74
N ALA A 310 -12.24 19.95 10.97
CA ALA A 310 -13.07 20.53 9.91
C ALA A 310 -12.20 21.18 8.82
N VAL A 311 -11.18 21.94 9.22
CA VAL A 311 -10.25 22.59 8.30
C VAL A 311 -9.43 21.57 7.51
N ALA A 312 -8.90 20.54 8.16
CA ALA A 312 -8.14 19.48 7.51
C ALA A 312 -9.00 18.76 6.46
N ILE A 313 -10.22 18.33 6.83
CA ILE A 313 -11.14 17.64 5.94
C ILE A 313 -11.58 18.54 4.78
N LEU A 314 -12.01 19.78 5.06
CA LEU A 314 -12.45 20.74 4.04
C LEU A 314 -11.32 21.06 3.06
N GLY A 315 -10.12 21.32 3.56
CA GLY A 315 -8.96 21.62 2.72
C GLY A 315 -8.62 20.48 1.76
N LYS A 316 -8.60 19.24 2.26
CA LYS A 316 -8.35 18.05 1.42
C LYS A 316 -9.50 17.75 0.46
N TYR A 317 -10.74 17.95 0.89
CA TYR A 317 -11.91 17.77 0.05
C TYR A 317 -11.93 18.76 -1.12
N LEU A 318 -11.66 20.05 -0.86
CA LEU A 318 -11.56 21.08 -1.89
C LEU A 318 -10.43 20.78 -2.88
N ALA A 319 -9.24 20.38 -2.39
CA ALA A 319 -8.12 19.97 -3.22
C ALA A 319 -8.49 18.80 -4.14
N ALA A 320 -9.18 17.79 -3.62
CA ALA A 320 -9.64 16.64 -4.38
C ALA A 320 -10.69 17.02 -5.43
N ILE A 321 -11.67 17.91 -5.10
CA ILE A 321 -12.68 18.38 -6.05
C ILE A 321 -12.06 19.19 -7.18
N ILE A 322 -11.15 20.13 -6.86
CA ILE A 322 -10.49 20.94 -7.88
C ILE A 322 -9.67 20.05 -8.80
N THR A 323 -8.90 19.11 -8.23
CA THR A 323 -8.13 18.14 -9.01
C THR A 323 -9.02 17.27 -9.90
N ARG A 324 -10.14 16.76 -9.35
CA ARG A 324 -11.13 16.00 -10.11
C ARG A 324 -11.64 16.77 -11.32
N ARG A 325 -12.05 18.04 -11.11
CA ARG A 325 -12.57 18.89 -12.19
C ARG A 325 -11.49 19.23 -13.21
N SER A 326 -10.29 19.59 -12.77
CA SER A 326 -9.17 19.98 -13.64
C SER A 326 -8.74 18.84 -14.57
N PHE A 327 -8.75 17.60 -14.07
CA PHE A 327 -8.29 16.43 -14.82
C PHE A 327 -9.42 15.53 -15.33
N LYS A 328 -10.67 15.99 -15.25
CA LYS A 328 -11.88 15.26 -15.71
C LYS A 328 -11.92 13.82 -15.17
N LEU A 329 -11.63 13.66 -13.88
CA LEU A 329 -11.73 12.38 -13.19
C LEU A 329 -13.19 12.10 -12.81
N THR A 330 -13.53 10.81 -12.67
CA THR A 330 -14.86 10.38 -12.22
C THR A 330 -15.13 10.81 -10.78
N SER A 331 -16.39 10.76 -10.36
CA SER A 331 -16.78 11.10 -8.99
C SER A 331 -16.14 10.16 -7.97
N ASP A 332 -16.07 8.86 -8.29
CA ASP A 332 -15.49 7.86 -7.42
C ASP A 332 -13.96 7.98 -7.35
N GLU A 333 -13.28 8.32 -8.47
CA GLU A 333 -11.85 8.65 -8.46
C GLU A 333 -11.55 9.88 -7.61
N GLY A 334 -12.40 10.92 -7.67
CA GLY A 334 -12.28 12.10 -6.81
C GLY A 334 -12.47 11.76 -5.33
N THR A 335 -13.44 10.92 -4.99
CA THR A 335 -13.66 10.43 -3.62
C THR A 335 -12.50 9.55 -3.15
N LEU A 336 -11.92 8.76 -4.04
CA LEU A 336 -10.74 7.94 -3.75
C LEU A 336 -9.51 8.81 -3.45
N ILE A 337 -9.25 9.85 -4.25
CA ILE A 337 -8.19 10.83 -3.98
C ILE A 337 -8.39 11.48 -2.62
N PHE A 338 -9.62 11.95 -2.33
CA PHE A 338 -9.93 12.50 -1.02
C PHE A 338 -9.64 11.50 0.11
N GLY A 339 -10.12 10.26 0.01
CA GLY A 339 -9.91 9.24 1.02
C GLY A 339 -8.42 8.93 1.25
N LEU A 340 -7.62 8.82 0.17
CA LEU A 340 -6.19 8.55 0.26
C LEU A 340 -5.40 9.73 0.86
N THR A 341 -5.83 10.97 0.61
CA THR A 341 -5.10 12.17 1.05
C THR A 341 -5.63 12.81 2.34
N ASN A 342 -6.74 12.33 2.89
CA ASN A 342 -7.36 12.92 4.08
C ASN A 342 -6.81 12.35 5.40
N SER A 343 -6.18 11.18 5.41
CA SER A 343 -5.73 10.55 6.65
C SER A 343 -4.50 11.23 7.23
N GLN A 344 -4.60 11.66 8.47
CA GLN A 344 -3.50 12.17 9.28
C GLN A 344 -2.97 11.05 10.18
N ALA A 345 -1.65 11.02 10.46
CA ALA A 345 -1.07 9.96 11.28
C ALA A 345 0.27 10.35 11.93
N ALA A 346 1.20 9.39 11.96
CA ALA A 346 2.48 9.50 12.65
C ALA A 346 3.29 10.73 12.23
N ALA A 347 3.29 11.10 10.93
CA ALA A 347 4.01 12.29 10.46
C ALA A 347 3.46 13.58 11.07
N THR A 348 2.13 13.73 11.10
CA THR A 348 1.46 14.87 11.72
C THR A 348 1.76 14.93 13.23
N LEU A 349 1.69 13.78 13.92
CA LEU A 349 1.98 13.72 15.34
C LEU A 349 3.45 14.03 15.64
N ALA A 350 4.39 13.52 14.84
CA ALA A 350 5.81 13.84 14.98
C ALA A 350 6.06 15.35 14.86
N ALA A 351 5.44 16.00 13.86
CA ALA A 351 5.55 17.45 13.67
C ALA A 351 4.93 18.22 14.86
N VAL A 352 3.79 17.76 15.40
CA VAL A 352 3.18 18.34 16.61
C VAL A 352 4.11 18.19 17.82
N LEU A 353 4.71 17.02 18.02
CA LEU A 353 5.64 16.79 19.12
C LEU A 353 6.89 17.67 19.02
N VAL A 354 7.42 17.86 17.80
CA VAL A 354 8.52 18.80 17.57
C VAL A 354 8.10 20.21 17.97
N GLY A 355 6.95 20.70 17.47
CA GLY A 355 6.43 22.01 17.81
C GLY A 355 6.10 22.17 19.29
N TYR A 356 5.62 21.11 19.94
CA TYR A 356 5.37 21.09 21.39
C TYR A 356 6.66 21.19 22.21
N ASN A 357 7.76 20.63 21.74
CA ASN A 357 9.06 20.68 22.42
C ASN A 357 9.77 22.04 22.26
N ILE A 358 9.33 22.89 21.34
CA ILE A 358 9.87 24.25 21.19
C ILE A 358 9.33 25.14 22.31
N ILE A 359 10.22 25.62 23.17
CA ILE A 359 9.91 26.55 24.25
C ILE A 359 10.24 27.96 23.76
N LEU A 360 9.23 28.85 23.72
CA LEU A 360 9.36 30.26 23.33
C LEU A 360 9.76 31.16 24.50
N GLY A 361 9.48 30.74 25.72
CA GLY A 361 9.74 31.48 26.96
C GLY A 361 9.10 30.80 28.16
N TYR A 362 9.08 31.48 29.27
CA TYR A 362 8.43 31.03 30.50
C TYR A 362 7.44 32.10 30.95
N ASN A 363 6.30 31.70 31.50
CA ASN A 363 5.33 32.61 32.10
C ASN A 363 5.78 33.02 33.52
N ASP A 364 5.03 33.96 34.17
CA ASP A 364 5.34 34.45 35.50
C ASP A 364 5.33 33.36 36.60
N ALA A 365 4.68 32.22 36.31
CA ALA A 365 4.65 31.04 37.17
C ALA A 365 5.80 30.04 36.91
N GLY A 366 6.75 30.37 36.03
CA GLY A 366 7.88 29.50 35.65
C GLY A 366 7.50 28.33 34.73
N LEU A 367 6.28 28.30 34.18
CA LEU A 367 5.85 27.25 33.25
C LEU A 367 6.28 27.60 31.84
N PRO A 368 6.73 26.61 31.03
CA PRO A 368 7.21 26.85 29.67
C PRO A 368 6.06 27.26 28.76
N ILE A 369 6.20 28.37 28.04
CA ILE A 369 5.35 28.79 26.94
C ILE A 369 5.85 28.06 25.71
N ARG A 370 5.06 27.09 25.21
CA ARG A 370 5.41 26.24 24.08
C ARG A 370 4.85 26.81 22.79
N LEU A 371 5.52 26.54 21.65
CA LEU A 371 5.04 26.96 20.34
C LEU A 371 3.69 26.28 20.03
N LEU A 372 3.56 24.97 20.29
CA LEU A 372 2.29 24.25 20.24
C LEU A 372 1.92 23.82 21.69
N ASN A 373 0.73 24.19 22.13
CA ASN A 373 0.27 23.90 23.47
C ASN A 373 -0.33 22.48 23.62
N HIS A 374 -0.71 22.09 24.84
CA HIS A 374 -1.34 20.80 25.12
C HIS A 374 -2.68 20.61 24.39
N GLU A 375 -3.43 21.67 24.16
CA GLU A 375 -4.73 21.60 23.48
C GLU A 375 -4.58 21.22 22.01
N ILE A 376 -3.56 21.76 21.34
CA ILE A 376 -3.20 21.40 19.97
C ILE A 376 -2.74 19.94 19.91
N LEU A 377 -1.92 19.50 20.87
CA LEU A 377 -1.47 18.12 20.95
C LEU A 377 -2.65 17.14 21.05
N ASN A 378 -3.54 17.35 22.04
CA ASN A 378 -4.72 16.53 22.24
C ASN A 378 -5.72 16.65 21.08
N GLY A 379 -5.93 17.87 20.58
CA GLY A 379 -6.76 18.13 19.39
C GLY A 379 -6.26 17.41 18.15
N THR A 380 -4.95 17.31 17.97
CA THR A 380 -4.34 16.56 16.88
C THR A 380 -4.65 15.06 16.96
N ILE A 381 -4.65 14.49 18.16
CA ILE A 381 -4.98 13.08 18.35
C ILE A 381 -6.44 12.81 17.94
N ILE A 382 -7.37 13.67 18.36
CA ILE A 382 -8.78 13.59 17.96
C ILE A 382 -8.92 13.76 16.43
N MET A 383 -8.23 14.73 15.86
CA MET A 383 -8.21 14.97 14.41
C MET A 383 -7.71 13.74 13.65
N ILE A 384 -6.63 13.09 14.13
CA ILE A 384 -6.11 11.85 13.53
C ILE A 384 -7.19 10.76 13.52
N LEU A 385 -7.86 10.53 14.65
CA LEU A 385 -8.91 9.52 14.75
C LEU A 385 -10.04 9.79 13.73
N VAL A 386 -10.56 11.02 13.70
CA VAL A 386 -11.69 11.39 12.82
C VAL A 386 -11.27 11.36 11.35
N THR A 387 -10.11 11.92 11.01
CA THR A 387 -9.63 11.95 9.61
C THR A 387 -9.32 10.56 9.08
N CYS A 388 -8.73 9.66 9.89
CA CYS A 388 -8.49 8.27 9.51
C CYS A 388 -9.81 7.51 9.32
N THR A 389 -10.82 7.78 10.17
CA THR A 389 -12.15 7.17 10.05
C THR A 389 -12.82 7.61 8.75
N VAL A 390 -12.92 8.92 8.50
CA VAL A 390 -13.49 9.47 7.27
C VAL A 390 -12.74 8.99 6.03
N ALA A 391 -11.41 8.98 6.08
CA ALA A 391 -10.54 8.49 5.00
C ALA A 391 -10.82 7.02 4.68
N SER A 392 -10.92 6.15 5.70
CA SER A 392 -11.17 4.72 5.53
C SER A 392 -12.52 4.46 4.88
N PHE A 393 -13.60 5.11 5.34
CA PHE A 393 -14.92 4.96 4.75
C PHE A 393 -14.98 5.50 3.31
N ALA A 394 -14.38 6.67 3.06
CA ALA A 394 -14.32 7.26 1.72
C ALA A 394 -13.54 6.36 0.75
N THR A 395 -12.36 5.90 1.15
CA THR A 395 -11.52 5.01 0.34
C THR A 395 -12.22 3.68 0.07
N GLN A 396 -12.78 3.03 1.10
CA GLN A 396 -13.46 1.76 0.95
C GLN A 396 -14.65 1.86 -0.01
N ARG A 397 -15.51 2.86 0.19
CA ARG A 397 -16.69 3.07 -0.66
C ARG A 397 -16.31 3.35 -2.11
N ALA A 398 -15.34 4.24 -2.34
CA ALA A 398 -14.87 4.58 -3.68
C ALA A 398 -14.18 3.41 -4.36
N SER A 399 -13.31 2.70 -3.65
CA SER A 399 -12.59 1.54 -4.18
C SER A 399 -13.54 0.41 -4.59
N HIS A 400 -14.55 0.09 -3.77
CA HIS A 400 -15.54 -0.92 -4.16
C HIS A 400 -16.33 -0.52 -5.41
N ARG A 401 -16.72 0.75 -5.56
CA ARG A 401 -17.44 1.24 -6.74
C ARG A 401 -16.57 1.18 -8.00
N ILE A 402 -15.31 1.61 -7.88
CA ILE A 402 -14.37 1.55 -9.01
C ILE A 402 -14.11 0.10 -9.40
N ALA A 403 -13.83 -0.80 -8.45
CA ALA A 403 -13.62 -2.21 -8.72
C ALA A 403 -14.84 -2.87 -9.37
N SER A 404 -16.05 -2.54 -8.92
CA SER A 404 -17.29 -3.04 -9.52
C SER A 404 -17.52 -2.49 -10.92
N SER A 405 -17.24 -1.20 -11.16
CA SER A 405 -17.36 -0.60 -12.50
C SER A 405 -16.30 -1.13 -13.46
N ASP A 406 -15.07 -1.34 -12.98
CA ASP A 406 -14.01 -1.97 -13.78
C ASP A 406 -14.32 -3.43 -14.10
N GLN A 407 -14.99 -4.16 -13.20
CA GLN A 407 -15.50 -5.50 -13.49
C GLN A 407 -16.65 -5.48 -14.50
N LEU A 408 -17.50 -4.46 -14.48
CA LEU A 408 -18.59 -4.27 -15.45
C LEU A 408 -18.07 -3.79 -16.82
N LEU A 409 -17.05 -2.92 -16.83
CA LEU A 409 -16.38 -2.43 -18.04
C LEU A 409 -15.39 -3.44 -18.63
N ASN A 410 -14.80 -4.28 -17.76
CA ASN A 410 -13.98 -5.42 -18.10
C ASN A 410 -14.78 -6.74 -18.08
N GLN A 411 -16.10 -6.70 -18.01
CA GLN A 411 -16.86 -7.77 -18.65
C GLN A 411 -16.41 -7.74 -20.11
N PRO A 412 -15.67 -8.75 -20.57
CA PRO A 412 -15.22 -8.75 -21.94
C PRO A 412 -16.48 -8.61 -22.79
N GLU A 413 -16.50 -7.61 -23.66
CA GLU A 413 -17.24 -7.75 -24.89
C GLU A 413 -16.95 -9.16 -25.37
N ASP A 414 -17.93 -10.06 -25.25
CA ASP A 414 -17.79 -11.46 -25.60
C ASP A 414 -16.44 -12.06 -25.11
N ILE A 415 -16.37 -12.53 -23.85
CA ILE A 415 -15.51 -13.68 -23.59
C ILE A 415 -16.13 -14.79 -24.42
N SER A 416 -15.74 -14.80 -25.66
CA SER A 416 -15.91 -15.99 -26.46
C SER A 416 -15.16 -17.06 -25.66
N GLU A 417 -15.91 -17.91 -24.98
CA GLU A 417 -15.47 -19.09 -24.27
C GLU A 417 -14.28 -19.69 -25.03
N ARG A 418 -13.11 -19.81 -24.37
CA ARG A 418 -11.89 -20.32 -25.00
C ARG A 418 -11.44 -21.55 -24.24
N ILE A 419 -11.68 -22.68 -24.84
CA ILE A 419 -11.34 -23.98 -24.29
C ILE A 419 -9.96 -24.38 -24.80
N LEU A 420 -9.03 -24.68 -23.89
CA LEU A 420 -7.72 -25.23 -24.22
C LEU A 420 -7.72 -26.75 -24.03
N ILE A 421 -7.24 -27.45 -25.04
CA ILE A 421 -7.08 -28.90 -25.02
C ILE A 421 -5.59 -29.21 -25.26
N PRO A 422 -4.83 -29.59 -24.24
CA PRO A 422 -3.50 -30.15 -24.43
C PRO A 422 -3.59 -31.56 -25.00
N VAL A 423 -2.98 -31.76 -26.17
CA VAL A 423 -2.98 -33.03 -26.91
C VAL A 423 -1.56 -33.60 -26.94
N SER A 424 -1.38 -34.78 -26.35
CA SER A 424 -0.11 -35.52 -26.35
C SER A 424 -0.25 -36.97 -26.74
N ASN A 425 -1.48 -37.52 -26.70
CA ASN A 425 -1.75 -38.94 -27.00
C ASN A 425 -2.78 -39.06 -28.12
N PRO A 426 -2.45 -39.82 -29.22
CA PRO A 426 -3.37 -40.03 -30.32
C PRO A 426 -4.67 -40.74 -29.94
N ASN A 427 -4.64 -41.58 -28.91
CA ASN A 427 -5.81 -42.42 -28.52
C ASN A 427 -6.86 -41.61 -27.73
N THR A 428 -6.50 -40.56 -27.04
CA THR A 428 -7.42 -39.72 -26.27
C THR A 428 -7.83 -38.45 -26.97
N LEU A 429 -7.21 -38.15 -28.13
CA LEU A 429 -7.42 -36.91 -28.87
C LEU A 429 -8.88 -36.73 -29.27
N ASP A 430 -9.46 -37.75 -29.90
CA ASP A 430 -10.82 -37.66 -30.45
C ASP A 430 -11.87 -37.50 -29.35
N GLU A 431 -11.66 -38.16 -28.19
CA GLU A 431 -12.52 -38.01 -26.99
C GLU A 431 -12.44 -36.58 -26.40
N LEU A 432 -11.22 -36.04 -26.28
CA LEU A 432 -11.00 -34.69 -25.77
C LEU A 432 -11.60 -33.62 -26.69
N VAL A 433 -11.44 -33.81 -28.02
CA VAL A 433 -12.06 -32.92 -28.99
C VAL A 433 -13.58 -33.01 -28.90
N ASN A 434 -14.17 -34.21 -28.92
CA ASN A 434 -15.61 -34.40 -28.84
C ASN A 434 -16.18 -33.80 -27.51
N PHE A 435 -15.51 -34.02 -26.41
CA PHE A 435 -15.93 -33.46 -25.13
C PHE A 435 -15.89 -31.92 -25.14
N SER A 436 -14.87 -31.33 -25.75
CA SER A 436 -14.78 -29.88 -25.91
C SER A 436 -15.85 -29.29 -26.81
N LEU A 437 -16.27 -30.05 -27.85
CA LEU A 437 -17.35 -29.67 -28.75
C LEU A 437 -18.70 -29.64 -28.02
N VAL A 438 -18.93 -30.58 -27.09
CA VAL A 438 -20.15 -30.65 -26.27
C VAL A 438 -20.22 -29.52 -25.26
N LEU A 439 -19.09 -29.19 -24.62
CA LEU A 439 -19.01 -28.13 -23.63
C LEU A 439 -19.09 -26.73 -24.21
N LYS A 440 -18.67 -26.57 -25.45
CA LYS A 440 -18.62 -25.29 -26.11
C LYS A 440 -20.00 -24.69 -26.36
N SER A 441 -20.15 -23.40 -26.04
CA SER A 441 -21.38 -22.65 -26.36
C SER A 441 -21.65 -22.64 -27.87
N SER A 442 -22.91 -22.89 -28.24
CA SER A 442 -23.35 -22.93 -29.65
C SER A 442 -23.11 -21.61 -30.42
N LYS A 443 -22.99 -20.49 -29.70
CA LYS A 443 -22.74 -19.16 -30.26
C LYS A 443 -21.28 -18.89 -30.63
N ASN A 444 -20.33 -19.69 -30.12
CA ASN A 444 -18.90 -19.46 -30.28
C ASN A 444 -18.26 -20.41 -31.30
N ARG A 445 -18.09 -19.99 -32.57
CA ARG A 445 -17.52 -20.81 -33.63
C ARG A 445 -16.00 -21.04 -33.56
N ASN A 446 -15.25 -20.25 -32.78
CA ASN A 446 -13.77 -20.25 -32.78
C ASN A 446 -13.15 -20.45 -31.38
N GLY A 447 -13.88 -21.03 -30.43
CA GLY A 447 -13.52 -21.06 -29.01
C GLY A 447 -12.54 -22.17 -28.60
N ILE A 448 -12.11 -23.07 -29.48
CA ILE A 448 -11.28 -24.21 -29.08
C ILE A 448 -9.84 -24.01 -29.60
N VAL A 449 -8.88 -24.28 -28.71
CA VAL A 449 -7.45 -24.24 -28.98
C VAL A 449 -6.85 -25.60 -28.61
N ALA A 450 -6.30 -26.32 -29.61
CA ALA A 450 -5.50 -27.52 -29.36
C ALA A 450 -4.03 -27.11 -29.19
N LEU A 451 -3.41 -27.60 -28.10
CA LEU A 451 -2.01 -27.32 -27.75
C LEU A 451 -1.22 -28.62 -27.70
N SER A 452 -0.08 -28.66 -28.35
CA SER A 452 0.92 -29.69 -28.10
C SER A 452 2.21 -29.05 -27.59
N VAL A 453 2.74 -29.57 -26.49
CA VAL A 453 4.00 -29.10 -25.87
C VAL A 453 5.05 -30.19 -26.10
N VAL A 454 6.13 -29.83 -26.77
CA VAL A 454 7.28 -30.70 -27.01
C VAL A 454 8.38 -30.30 -26.01
N PRO A 455 8.91 -31.27 -25.20
CA PRO A 455 10.05 -31.01 -24.35
C PRO A 455 11.30 -30.62 -25.16
N ILE A 456 12.04 -29.59 -24.71
CA ILE A 456 13.24 -29.11 -25.41
C ILE A 456 14.35 -30.18 -25.35
N ASP A 457 14.42 -30.94 -24.26
CA ASP A 457 15.43 -31.97 -24.01
C ASP A 457 15.02 -33.36 -24.53
N THR A 458 14.07 -33.44 -25.48
CA THR A 458 13.64 -34.73 -26.01
C THR A 458 14.70 -35.33 -26.92
N ASN A 459 15.05 -36.61 -26.73
CA ASN A 459 15.93 -37.37 -27.59
C ASN A 459 15.27 -37.89 -28.88
N ASP A 460 13.99 -37.56 -29.12
CA ASP A 460 13.23 -37.96 -30.30
C ASP A 460 13.29 -36.85 -31.37
N PRO A 461 14.05 -37.02 -32.46
CA PRO A 461 14.15 -36.03 -33.53
C PRO A 461 12.81 -35.73 -34.21
N ASP A 462 11.87 -36.68 -34.15
CA ASP A 462 10.56 -36.58 -34.81
C ASP A 462 9.46 -36.07 -33.90
N ALA A 463 9.78 -35.72 -32.65
CA ALA A 463 8.77 -35.27 -31.66
C ALA A 463 7.95 -34.08 -32.16
N GLY A 464 8.57 -33.10 -32.79
CA GLY A 464 7.90 -31.95 -33.39
C GLY A 464 6.96 -32.32 -34.54
N ILE A 465 7.36 -33.30 -35.38
CA ILE A 465 6.56 -33.80 -36.50
C ILE A 465 5.34 -34.56 -35.97
N LYS A 466 5.54 -35.42 -34.99
CA LYS A 466 4.47 -36.18 -34.31
C LYS A 466 3.46 -35.22 -33.65
N ALA A 467 3.94 -34.20 -32.96
CA ALA A 467 3.11 -33.17 -32.34
C ALA A 467 2.27 -32.40 -33.37
N ARG A 468 2.84 -32.05 -34.53
CA ARG A 468 2.09 -31.40 -35.64
C ARG A 468 1.00 -32.31 -36.17
N LYS A 469 1.29 -33.58 -36.44
CA LYS A 469 0.29 -34.54 -36.91
C LYS A 469 -0.89 -34.67 -35.93
N LEU A 470 -0.64 -34.66 -34.61
CA LEU A 470 -1.70 -34.65 -33.62
C LEU A 470 -2.56 -33.37 -33.66
N LEU A 471 -1.92 -32.22 -33.86
CA LEU A 471 -2.63 -30.95 -34.00
C LEU A 471 -3.45 -30.88 -35.28
N ASP A 472 -2.94 -31.39 -36.40
CA ASP A 472 -3.66 -31.45 -37.65
C ASP A 472 -4.90 -32.37 -37.53
N ARG A 473 -4.75 -33.55 -36.90
CA ARG A 473 -5.87 -34.44 -36.60
C ARG A 473 -6.93 -33.79 -35.70
N ALA A 474 -6.51 -33.01 -34.71
CA ALA A 474 -7.45 -32.25 -33.88
C ALA A 474 -8.23 -31.20 -34.67
N ALA A 475 -7.55 -30.53 -35.59
CA ALA A 475 -8.18 -29.57 -36.50
C ALA A 475 -9.17 -30.23 -37.47
N GLU A 476 -8.81 -31.40 -38.03
CA GLU A 476 -9.70 -32.21 -38.89
C GLU A 476 -10.96 -32.68 -38.12
N ALA A 477 -10.79 -33.17 -36.88
CA ALA A 477 -11.91 -33.57 -36.03
C ALA A 477 -12.86 -32.40 -35.74
N GLY A 478 -12.32 -31.21 -35.53
CA GLY A 478 -13.11 -29.97 -35.36
C GLY A 478 -13.84 -29.57 -36.64
N ALA A 479 -13.15 -29.67 -37.82
CA ALA A 479 -13.73 -29.34 -39.12
C ALA A 479 -14.90 -30.27 -39.48
N ALA A 480 -14.85 -31.54 -39.06
CA ALA A 480 -15.94 -32.48 -39.23
C ALA A 480 -17.24 -32.07 -38.51
N ALA A 481 -17.12 -31.23 -37.46
CA ALA A 481 -18.22 -30.65 -36.70
C ALA A 481 -18.52 -29.18 -37.07
N ASP A 482 -18.01 -28.68 -38.21
CA ASP A 482 -18.12 -27.28 -38.64
C ASP A 482 -17.55 -26.26 -37.63
N ILE A 483 -16.51 -26.68 -36.90
CA ILE A 483 -15.84 -25.84 -35.90
C ILE A 483 -14.36 -25.71 -36.20
N LYS A 484 -13.86 -24.47 -36.21
CA LYS A 484 -12.44 -24.19 -36.43
C LYS A 484 -11.66 -24.29 -35.12
N ILE A 485 -10.88 -25.36 -34.95
CA ILE A 485 -9.94 -25.51 -33.85
C ILE A 485 -8.64 -24.79 -34.20
N LYS A 486 -8.20 -23.89 -33.35
CA LYS A 486 -6.89 -23.22 -33.46
C LYS A 486 -5.81 -24.14 -32.92
N THR A 487 -4.75 -24.38 -33.68
CA THR A 487 -3.64 -25.22 -33.25
C THR A 487 -2.48 -24.37 -32.71
N SER A 488 -1.79 -24.86 -31.68
CA SER A 488 -0.60 -24.23 -31.10
C SER A 488 0.44 -25.28 -30.75
N LEU A 489 1.64 -25.16 -31.33
CA LEU A 489 2.79 -25.96 -30.98
C LEU A 489 3.73 -25.13 -30.12
N ARG A 490 4.18 -25.66 -28.98
CA ARG A 490 5.13 -24.99 -28.07
C ARG A 490 6.28 -25.93 -27.72
N TYR A 491 7.46 -25.36 -27.58
CA TYR A 491 8.64 -26.03 -27.05
C TYR A 491 8.89 -25.49 -25.62
N ASN A 492 8.95 -26.39 -24.63
CA ASN A 492 9.19 -25.99 -23.24
C ASN A 492 9.80 -27.16 -22.46
N ASP A 493 10.64 -26.88 -21.48
CA ASP A 493 11.28 -27.90 -20.64
C ASP A 493 10.26 -28.70 -19.81
N ASN A 494 9.11 -28.07 -19.51
CA ASN A 494 8.05 -28.70 -18.73
C ASN A 494 6.70 -28.47 -19.41
N PRO A 495 5.93 -29.55 -19.70
CA PRO A 495 4.59 -29.45 -20.31
C PRO A 495 3.63 -28.53 -19.52
N VAL A 496 3.67 -28.57 -18.18
CA VAL A 496 2.81 -27.75 -17.33
C VAL A 496 3.12 -26.26 -17.52
N LYS A 497 4.40 -25.87 -17.59
CA LYS A 497 4.80 -24.48 -17.89
C LYS A 497 4.34 -24.04 -19.28
N GLY A 498 4.45 -24.93 -20.27
CA GLY A 498 3.97 -24.69 -21.62
C GLY A 498 2.46 -24.42 -21.68
N ILE A 499 1.67 -25.23 -20.96
CA ILE A 499 0.23 -25.07 -20.82
C ILE A 499 -0.11 -23.75 -20.12
N THR A 500 0.52 -23.48 -18.97
CA THR A 500 0.29 -22.25 -18.19
C THR A 500 0.58 -20.98 -18.97
N HIS A 501 1.64 -20.98 -19.80
CA HIS A 501 1.95 -19.86 -20.67
C HIS A 501 0.85 -19.57 -21.70
N VAL A 502 0.30 -20.63 -22.31
CA VAL A 502 -0.78 -20.49 -23.30
C VAL A 502 -2.10 -20.09 -22.65
N LEU A 503 -2.39 -20.58 -21.43
CA LEU A 503 -3.55 -20.16 -20.63
C LEU A 503 -3.56 -18.63 -20.46
N GLN A 504 -2.42 -18.06 -20.09
CA GLN A 504 -2.26 -16.62 -19.87
C GLN A 504 -2.24 -15.81 -21.18
N GLU A 505 -1.48 -16.28 -22.18
CA GLU A 505 -1.31 -15.60 -23.47
C GLU A 505 -2.63 -15.47 -24.23
N LYS A 506 -3.41 -16.57 -24.27
CA LYS A 506 -4.65 -16.64 -25.08
C LYS A 506 -5.92 -16.38 -24.27
N LYS A 507 -5.80 -15.98 -22.99
CA LYS A 507 -6.94 -15.73 -22.09
C LYS A 507 -7.95 -16.88 -22.13
N ILE A 508 -7.47 -18.09 -21.88
CA ILE A 508 -8.29 -19.31 -21.88
C ILE A 508 -9.23 -19.28 -20.68
N THR A 509 -10.50 -19.65 -20.89
CA THR A 509 -11.52 -19.73 -19.83
C THR A 509 -11.59 -21.12 -19.22
N ASP A 510 -11.43 -22.16 -20.03
CA ASP A 510 -11.60 -23.55 -19.65
C ASP A 510 -10.43 -24.41 -20.12
N LEU A 511 -9.97 -25.30 -19.26
CA LEU A 511 -8.90 -26.25 -19.57
C LEU A 511 -9.43 -27.68 -19.43
N ILE A 512 -9.35 -28.45 -20.54
CA ILE A 512 -9.73 -29.86 -20.53
C ILE A 512 -8.46 -30.71 -20.59
N LEU A 513 -8.22 -31.51 -19.54
CA LEU A 513 -7.07 -32.40 -19.43
C LEU A 513 -7.51 -33.85 -19.57
N GLY A 514 -6.83 -34.61 -20.39
CA GLY A 514 -6.96 -36.06 -20.44
C GLY A 514 -6.21 -36.71 -19.26
N LEU A 515 -6.90 -37.50 -18.43
CA LEU A 515 -6.27 -38.27 -17.38
C LEU A 515 -5.70 -39.58 -17.94
N HIS A 516 -4.46 -39.89 -17.56
CA HIS A 516 -3.81 -41.15 -17.92
C HIS A 516 -3.93 -42.15 -16.77
N ASP A 517 -4.43 -43.33 -17.08
CA ASP A 517 -4.61 -44.44 -16.11
C ASP A 517 -3.32 -45.26 -15.90
N ARG A 518 -2.13 -44.65 -16.09
CA ARG A 518 -0.86 -45.33 -15.81
C ARG A 518 -0.29 -44.88 -14.46
N LYS A 519 -0.30 -45.80 -13.50
CA LYS A 519 0.52 -45.76 -12.27
C LYS A 519 1.99 -45.61 -12.67
N GLY A 520 2.59 -44.45 -12.46
CA GLY A 520 4.02 -44.27 -12.67
C GLY A 520 4.51 -42.89 -13.09
N LEU A 521 3.75 -41.83 -12.92
CA LEU A 521 4.29 -40.48 -12.95
C LEU A 521 4.45 -39.96 -11.53
N SER A 522 5.70 -39.81 -11.11
CA SER A 522 6.11 -39.20 -9.83
C SER A 522 5.36 -37.90 -9.57
N GLY A 523 4.87 -37.75 -8.34
CA GLY A 523 4.02 -36.67 -7.87
C GLY A 523 4.57 -35.27 -8.11
N SER A 524 4.21 -34.69 -9.24
CA SER A 524 4.34 -33.28 -9.56
C SER A 524 3.16 -32.84 -10.41
N PHE A 525 1.98 -32.88 -9.79
CA PHE A 525 0.84 -32.05 -10.17
C PHE A 525 0.46 -31.23 -8.95
#